data_e3be9a0562e198afa9cf77ac5d1d2fbe
#
_entry.id   e3be9a0562e198afa9cf77ac5d1d2fbe
#
_cell.length_a   1.000
_cell.length_b   1.000
_cell.length_c   1.000
_cell.angle_alpha   90.00
_cell.angle_beta   90.00
_cell.angle_gamma   90.00
#
_symmetry.space_group_name_H-M   'P 1'
#
loop_
_entity.id
_entity.type
_entity.pdbx_description
1 polymer ?
#
loop_
_entity_poly.entity_id
_entity_poly.type
_entity_poly.pdbx_seq_one_letter_code
_entity_poly.pdbx_strand_id
1 'polypeptide(L)'
;MENIIEINNLTFKYDNKNALFEDLNVSIEKGKITTLLGKNGCGKSTLIKILAKNLNYNSGSVKIEGKELNSYSLKELASILAIVYQKNETPREITVYDMVSFARLPYQNIFFYKPTASDVEKIEFALEKTNLQAYKDKRVDELSGGQLQRVYIAMALAQSTDIIILDEPTTFLDIKYQKSIMQLVRDLNKSLGITIIMVLHDINQALAYSDNIIALLDGKVIKNDQASNFFDETLLNRLYDADIKIEDGKVISW
;
A
#
# COMPACT_ATOMS: atom_id res chain seq x y z
N MET A 1 3.29 -21.71 1.21
CA MET A 1 3.12 -20.36 1.77
C MET A 1 1.64 -19.99 1.66
N GLU A 2 1.09 -19.25 2.62
CA GLU A 2 -0.32 -18.87 2.63
C GLU A 2 -0.51 -17.54 1.89
N ASN A 3 -1.43 -17.50 0.92
CA ASN A 3 -1.79 -16.26 0.24
C ASN A 3 -2.89 -15.55 1.02
N ILE A 4 -2.71 -14.26 1.25
CA ILE A 4 -3.73 -13.42 1.91
C ILE A 4 -4.67 -12.76 0.87
N ILE A 5 -4.16 -12.52 -0.35
CA ILE A 5 -4.96 -12.04 -1.48
C ILE A 5 -4.74 -12.99 -2.65
N GLU A 6 -5.84 -13.39 -3.28
CA GLU A 6 -5.85 -14.21 -4.49
C GLU A 6 -6.78 -13.57 -5.52
N ILE A 7 -6.23 -13.31 -6.69
CA ILE A 7 -6.95 -12.74 -7.85
C ILE A 7 -6.84 -13.76 -8.98
N ASN A 8 -7.97 -14.21 -9.48
CA ASN A 8 -8.03 -15.22 -10.53
C ASN A 8 -8.90 -14.74 -11.69
N ASN A 9 -8.31 -14.72 -12.89
CA ASN A 9 -8.96 -14.37 -14.16
C ASN A 9 -9.73 -13.05 -14.11
N LEU A 10 -9.16 -12.05 -13.39
CA LEU A 10 -9.79 -10.75 -13.21
C LEU A 10 -9.83 -10.00 -14.53
N THR A 11 -11.03 -9.62 -14.96
CA THR A 11 -11.26 -8.73 -16.11
C THR A 11 -11.86 -7.42 -15.61
N PHE A 12 -11.25 -6.32 -16.04
CA PHE A 12 -11.72 -4.97 -15.72
C PHE A 12 -11.58 -4.03 -16.92
N LYS A 13 -12.62 -3.24 -17.17
CA LYS A 13 -12.62 -2.15 -18.15
C LYS A 13 -13.31 -0.92 -17.60
N TYR A 14 -12.82 0.24 -17.98
CA TYR A 14 -13.49 1.52 -17.72
C TYR A 14 -14.53 1.75 -18.81
N ASP A 15 -15.82 1.77 -18.45
CA ASP A 15 -16.95 1.97 -19.36
C ASP A 15 -16.89 1.04 -20.59
N ASN A 16 -17.15 1.57 -21.78
CA ASN A 16 -17.10 0.81 -23.06
C ASN A 16 -15.72 0.81 -23.75
N LYS A 17 -14.64 1.06 -22.99
CA LYS A 17 -13.25 1.06 -23.51
C LYS A 17 -12.68 -0.36 -23.57
N ASN A 18 -11.49 -0.47 -24.16
CA ASN A 18 -10.71 -1.71 -24.10
C ASN A 18 -10.46 -2.12 -22.65
N ALA A 19 -10.42 -3.42 -22.40
CA ALA A 19 -10.14 -3.94 -21.08
C ALA A 19 -8.75 -3.48 -20.62
N LEU A 20 -8.67 -2.99 -19.38
CA LEU A 20 -7.39 -2.71 -18.74
C LEU A 20 -6.78 -3.99 -18.19
N PHE A 21 -7.59 -4.86 -17.63
CA PHE A 21 -7.19 -6.21 -17.21
C PHE A 21 -8.00 -7.24 -17.99
N GLU A 22 -7.31 -8.22 -18.55
CA GLU A 22 -7.86 -9.41 -19.19
C GLU A 22 -7.19 -10.63 -18.57
N ASP A 23 -7.98 -11.45 -17.87
CA ASP A 23 -7.52 -12.66 -17.20
C ASP A 23 -6.32 -12.42 -16.25
N LEU A 24 -6.33 -11.31 -15.52
CA LEU A 24 -5.26 -10.98 -14.57
C LEU A 24 -5.28 -11.99 -13.42
N ASN A 25 -4.11 -12.59 -13.15
CA ASN A 25 -3.88 -13.49 -12.04
C ASN A 25 -2.79 -12.93 -11.14
N VAL A 26 -3.08 -12.80 -9.84
CA VAL A 26 -2.17 -12.24 -8.83
C VAL A 26 -2.36 -12.99 -7.52
N SER A 27 -1.26 -13.36 -6.87
CA SER A 27 -1.26 -13.86 -5.49
C SER A 27 -0.31 -13.02 -4.64
N ILE A 28 -0.73 -12.71 -3.41
CA ILE A 28 0.06 -11.95 -2.44
C ILE A 28 0.19 -12.77 -1.17
N GLU A 29 1.43 -13.01 -0.76
CA GLU A 29 1.75 -13.80 0.41
C GLU A 29 1.48 -13.04 1.71
N LYS A 30 0.93 -13.75 2.70
CA LYS A 30 0.69 -13.24 4.05
C LYS A 30 1.99 -12.91 4.78
N GLY A 31 2.01 -11.77 5.49
CA GLY A 31 3.14 -11.34 6.32
C GLY A 31 4.36 -10.86 5.53
N LYS A 32 4.25 -10.69 4.22
CA LYS A 32 5.32 -10.24 3.33
C LYS A 32 5.11 -8.81 2.85
N ILE A 33 6.21 -8.18 2.43
CA ILE A 33 6.18 -6.92 1.69
C ILE A 33 6.19 -7.25 0.20
N THR A 34 5.09 -6.94 -0.50
CA THR A 34 4.96 -7.12 -1.95
C THR A 34 4.90 -5.77 -2.63
N THR A 35 5.76 -5.52 -3.61
CA THR A 35 5.75 -4.28 -4.39
C THR A 35 5.20 -4.50 -5.80
N LEU A 36 4.27 -3.63 -6.19
CA LEU A 36 3.78 -3.52 -7.56
C LEU A 36 4.69 -2.58 -8.35
N LEU A 37 5.38 -3.09 -9.37
CA LEU A 37 6.19 -2.32 -10.31
C LEU A 37 5.53 -2.25 -11.68
N GLY A 38 5.81 -1.19 -12.44
CA GLY A 38 5.36 -1.01 -13.81
C GLY A 38 5.21 0.45 -14.19
N LYS A 39 5.09 0.73 -15.50
CA LYS A 39 4.88 2.08 -16.05
C LYS A 39 3.61 2.73 -15.51
N ASN A 40 3.53 4.06 -15.66
CA ASN A 40 2.28 4.77 -15.42
C ASN A 40 1.19 4.27 -16.39
N GLY A 41 -0.02 4.10 -15.87
CA GLY A 41 -1.17 3.62 -16.66
C GLY A 41 -1.26 2.09 -16.83
N CYS A 42 -0.29 1.28 -16.35
CA CYS A 42 -0.35 -0.18 -16.49
C CYS A 42 -1.40 -0.87 -15.57
N GLY A 43 -2.08 -0.11 -14.69
CA GLY A 43 -3.20 -0.62 -13.89
C GLY A 43 -2.96 -0.71 -12.37
N LYS A 44 -1.78 -0.35 -11.84
CA LYS A 44 -1.47 -0.47 -10.39
C LYS A 44 -2.52 0.18 -9.49
N SER A 45 -2.80 1.46 -9.70
CA SER A 45 -3.80 2.18 -8.89
C SER A 45 -5.24 1.69 -9.14
N THR A 46 -5.52 1.15 -10.33
CA THR A 46 -6.80 0.50 -10.61
C THR A 46 -6.96 -0.79 -9.80
N LEU A 47 -5.90 -1.59 -9.71
CA LEU A 47 -5.89 -2.80 -8.90
C LEU A 47 -6.13 -2.47 -7.41
N ILE A 48 -5.46 -1.43 -6.88
CA ILE A 48 -5.69 -0.94 -5.51
C ILE A 48 -7.15 -0.50 -5.33
N LYS A 49 -7.72 0.26 -6.27
CA LYS A 49 -9.12 0.70 -6.20
C LYS A 49 -10.12 -0.47 -6.23
N ILE A 50 -9.82 -1.55 -6.95
CA ILE A 50 -10.62 -2.78 -6.92
C ILE A 50 -10.51 -3.44 -5.55
N LEU A 51 -9.31 -3.63 -4.99
CA LEU A 51 -9.11 -4.19 -3.66
C LEU A 51 -9.80 -3.36 -2.56
N ALA A 52 -9.86 -2.05 -2.74
CA ALA A 52 -10.59 -1.12 -1.86
C ALA A 52 -12.12 -1.14 -2.02
N LYS A 53 -12.67 -1.91 -2.97
CA LYS A 53 -14.08 -1.84 -3.40
C LYS A 53 -14.53 -0.46 -3.90
N ASN A 54 -13.61 0.39 -4.34
CA ASN A 54 -13.90 1.68 -4.98
C ASN A 54 -14.24 1.52 -6.48
N LEU A 55 -13.87 0.36 -7.06
CA LEU A 55 -14.22 -0.03 -8.43
C LEU A 55 -14.73 -1.48 -8.43
N ASN A 56 -15.84 -1.70 -9.14
CA ASN A 56 -16.33 -3.04 -9.42
C ASN A 56 -15.61 -3.61 -10.65
N TYR A 57 -15.31 -4.90 -10.64
CA TYR A 57 -14.73 -5.59 -11.78
C TYR A 57 -15.80 -6.33 -12.59
N ASN A 58 -15.49 -6.65 -13.86
CA ASN A 58 -16.46 -7.21 -14.80
C ASN A 58 -16.61 -8.74 -14.62
N SER A 59 -15.51 -9.47 -14.43
CA SER A 59 -15.50 -10.92 -14.22
C SER A 59 -14.23 -11.36 -13.49
N GLY A 60 -14.20 -12.62 -13.06
CA GLY A 60 -13.12 -13.20 -12.28
C GLY A 60 -13.46 -13.30 -10.79
N SER A 61 -12.47 -13.65 -9.99
CA SER A 61 -12.58 -13.80 -8.54
C SER A 61 -11.46 -13.00 -7.86
N VAL A 62 -11.81 -12.26 -6.82
CA VAL A 62 -10.87 -11.56 -5.93
C VAL A 62 -11.18 -12.00 -4.52
N LYS A 63 -10.25 -12.67 -3.87
CA LYS A 63 -10.37 -13.14 -2.49
C LYS A 63 -9.38 -12.44 -1.59
N ILE A 64 -9.84 -12.06 -0.41
CA ILE A 64 -9.03 -11.58 0.70
C ILE A 64 -9.29 -12.52 1.88
N GLU A 65 -8.25 -13.10 2.47
CA GLU A 65 -8.36 -14.11 3.54
C GLU A 65 -9.31 -15.26 3.16
N GLY A 66 -9.23 -15.73 1.91
CA GLY A 66 -10.04 -16.84 1.39
C GLY A 66 -11.51 -16.50 1.09
N LYS A 67 -12.01 -15.31 1.47
CA LYS A 67 -13.39 -14.86 1.27
C LYS A 67 -13.48 -13.91 0.07
N GLU A 68 -14.50 -14.09 -0.79
CA GLU A 68 -14.73 -13.23 -1.96
C GLU A 68 -14.88 -11.74 -1.56
N LEU A 69 -14.16 -10.85 -2.26
CA LEU A 69 -14.16 -9.41 -1.99
C LEU A 69 -15.58 -8.83 -2.00
N ASN A 70 -16.40 -9.26 -2.96
CA ASN A 70 -17.78 -8.76 -3.09
C ASN A 70 -18.68 -9.11 -1.91
N SER A 71 -18.34 -10.15 -1.14
CA SER A 71 -19.12 -10.57 0.04
C SER A 71 -18.80 -9.78 1.31
N TYR A 72 -17.73 -8.98 1.32
CA TYR A 72 -17.43 -8.09 2.45
C TYR A 72 -18.33 -6.85 2.40
N SER A 73 -18.86 -6.40 3.52
CA SER A 73 -19.30 -5.00 3.69
C SER A 73 -18.07 -4.06 3.72
N LEU A 74 -18.26 -2.78 3.46
CA LEU A 74 -17.16 -1.80 3.57
C LEU A 74 -16.58 -1.75 4.98
N LYS A 75 -17.42 -1.92 6.00
CA LYS A 75 -16.99 -1.94 7.40
C LYS A 75 -16.15 -3.17 7.73
N GLU A 76 -16.53 -4.35 7.25
CA GLU A 76 -15.74 -5.58 7.41
C GLU A 76 -14.40 -5.45 6.66
N LEU A 77 -14.41 -4.94 5.43
CA LEU A 77 -13.18 -4.74 4.66
C LEU A 77 -12.23 -3.76 5.36
N ALA A 78 -12.76 -2.68 5.93
CA ALA A 78 -11.97 -1.71 6.68
C ALA A 78 -11.35 -2.29 7.98
N SER A 79 -11.80 -3.44 8.46
CA SER A 79 -11.16 -4.14 9.59
C SER A 79 -10.02 -5.08 9.18
N ILE A 80 -9.86 -5.32 7.86
CA ILE A 80 -8.86 -6.24 7.30
C ILE A 80 -7.79 -5.49 6.50
N LEU A 81 -8.20 -4.41 5.82
CA LEU A 81 -7.38 -3.70 4.86
C LEU A 81 -7.39 -2.19 5.13
N ALA A 82 -6.20 -1.61 5.33
CA ALA A 82 -5.97 -0.17 5.39
C ALA A 82 -5.25 0.32 4.13
N ILE A 83 -5.57 1.53 3.66
CA ILE A 83 -4.95 2.10 2.45
C ILE A 83 -4.48 3.51 2.71
N VAL A 84 -3.23 3.77 2.35
CA VAL A 84 -2.66 5.12 2.24
C VAL A 84 -2.54 5.45 0.75
N TYR A 85 -3.32 6.40 0.27
CA TYR A 85 -3.28 6.84 -1.12
C TYR A 85 -2.13 7.80 -1.39
N GLN A 86 -1.71 7.93 -2.65
CA GLN A 86 -0.67 8.86 -3.10
C GLN A 86 -1.03 10.33 -2.79
N LYS A 87 -2.29 10.70 -3.01
CA LYS A 87 -2.81 12.03 -2.73
C LYS A 87 -3.86 11.92 -1.64
N ASN A 88 -3.54 12.47 -0.49
CA ASN A 88 -4.46 12.61 0.62
C ASN A 88 -4.72 14.09 0.85
N GLU A 89 -5.98 14.47 0.96
CA GLU A 89 -6.34 15.82 1.41
C GLU A 89 -5.96 15.94 2.89
N THR A 90 -5.15 16.94 3.21
CA THR A 90 -4.75 17.21 4.59
C THR A 90 -5.75 18.20 5.18
N PRO A 91 -6.56 17.77 6.15
CA PRO A 91 -7.45 18.69 6.86
C PRO A 91 -6.64 19.79 7.55
N ARG A 92 -7.16 21.01 7.57
CA ARG A 92 -6.55 22.10 8.34
C ARG A 92 -7.08 22.09 9.77
N GLU A 93 -6.29 22.62 10.69
CA GLU A 93 -6.70 22.90 12.08
C GLU A 93 -7.01 21.67 12.95
N ILE A 94 -6.59 20.48 12.55
CA ILE A 94 -6.67 19.28 13.38
C ILE A 94 -5.29 18.86 13.86
N THR A 95 -5.24 18.23 15.03
CA THR A 95 -3.98 17.70 15.59
C THR A 95 -3.61 16.37 14.93
N VAL A 96 -2.34 15.98 15.05
CA VAL A 96 -1.87 14.65 14.63
C VAL A 96 -2.66 13.55 15.35
N TYR A 97 -2.93 13.72 16.65
CA TYR A 97 -3.71 12.78 17.44
C TYR A 97 -5.12 12.62 16.89
N ASP A 98 -5.83 13.75 16.63
CA ASP A 98 -7.18 13.70 16.07
C ASP A 98 -7.21 13.03 14.71
N MET A 99 -6.25 13.35 13.83
CA MET A 99 -6.16 12.74 12.52
C MET A 99 -5.95 11.23 12.61
N VAL A 100 -5.03 10.76 13.45
CA VAL A 100 -4.81 9.32 13.65
C VAL A 100 -6.06 8.65 14.27
N SER A 101 -6.80 9.37 15.12
CA SER A 101 -8.03 8.85 15.74
C SER A 101 -9.12 8.55 14.72
N PHE A 102 -9.18 9.21 13.58
CA PHE A 102 -10.15 8.91 12.51
C PHE A 102 -10.03 7.50 11.95
N ALA A 103 -8.87 6.87 12.07
CA ALA A 103 -8.69 5.46 11.70
C ALA A 103 -9.56 4.50 12.53
N ARG A 104 -10.09 4.94 13.67
CA ARG A 104 -10.94 4.14 14.54
C ARG A 104 -12.44 4.26 14.23
N LEU A 105 -12.84 5.16 13.31
CA LEU A 105 -14.23 5.36 12.91
C LEU A 105 -14.96 4.08 12.46
N PRO A 106 -14.34 3.14 11.68
CA PRO A 106 -15.00 1.91 11.28
C PRO A 106 -15.44 1.03 12.47
N TYR A 107 -14.82 1.18 13.63
CA TYR A 107 -15.08 0.38 14.83
C TYR A 107 -16.11 1.01 15.76
N GLN A 108 -16.56 2.22 15.48
CA GLN A 108 -17.42 3.01 16.37
C GLN A 108 -18.84 3.16 15.83
N ASN A 109 -19.73 3.62 16.72
CA ASN A 109 -21.08 4.02 16.33
C ASN A 109 -21.04 5.49 15.87
N ILE A 110 -21.51 5.78 14.65
CA ILE A 110 -21.42 7.09 13.98
C ILE A 110 -22.08 8.22 14.80
N PHE A 111 -23.07 7.89 15.65
CA PHE A 111 -23.82 8.87 16.42
C PHE A 111 -23.14 9.35 17.72
N PHE A 112 -22.13 8.64 18.21
CA PHE A 112 -21.44 8.96 19.46
C PHE A 112 -19.94 8.68 19.33
N TYR A 113 -19.22 9.64 18.71
CA TYR A 113 -17.76 9.55 18.63
C TYR A 113 -17.14 9.81 20.01
N LYS A 114 -16.87 8.72 20.71
CA LYS A 114 -16.02 8.76 21.90
C LYS A 114 -15.06 7.59 21.84
N PRO A 115 -13.74 7.83 21.71
CA PRO A 115 -12.75 6.75 21.67
C PRO A 115 -12.88 5.87 22.92
N THR A 116 -12.91 4.57 22.73
CA THR A 116 -12.82 3.60 23.82
C THR A 116 -11.37 3.53 24.35
N ALA A 117 -11.16 2.93 25.51
CA ALA A 117 -9.80 2.70 26.03
C ALA A 117 -8.94 1.90 25.04
N SER A 118 -9.53 0.92 24.34
CA SER A 118 -8.85 0.14 23.30
C SER A 118 -8.51 1.00 22.08
N ASP A 119 -9.35 1.97 21.70
CA ASP A 119 -9.03 2.87 20.59
C ASP A 119 -7.85 3.79 20.95
N VAL A 120 -7.84 4.34 22.18
CA VAL A 120 -6.73 5.15 22.70
C VAL A 120 -5.42 4.35 22.67
N GLU A 121 -5.43 3.11 23.15
CA GLU A 121 -4.25 2.22 23.13
C GLU A 121 -3.70 2.04 21.70
N LYS A 122 -4.57 1.81 20.72
CA LYS A 122 -4.16 1.63 19.32
C LYS A 122 -3.65 2.91 18.67
N ILE A 123 -4.23 4.06 19.01
CA ILE A 123 -3.76 5.36 18.55
C ILE A 123 -2.38 5.65 19.12
N GLU A 124 -2.19 5.52 20.43
CA GLU A 124 -0.90 5.76 21.09
C GLU A 124 0.18 4.80 20.59
N PHE A 125 -0.15 3.52 20.38
CA PHE A 125 0.73 2.53 19.77
C PHE A 125 1.17 2.95 18.35
N ALA A 126 0.24 3.40 17.52
CA ALA A 126 0.55 3.85 16.17
C ALA A 126 1.45 5.08 16.15
N LEU A 127 1.19 6.05 17.04
CA LEU A 127 2.01 7.25 17.20
C LEU A 127 3.45 6.90 17.66
N GLU A 128 3.58 5.96 18.60
CA GLU A 128 4.89 5.47 19.06
C GLU A 128 5.66 4.79 17.92
N LYS A 129 5.04 3.81 17.24
CA LYS A 129 5.69 3.04 16.17
C LYS A 129 6.10 3.88 14.97
N THR A 130 5.43 5.01 14.74
CA THR A 130 5.76 5.94 13.66
C THR A 130 6.64 7.11 14.10
N ASN A 131 7.08 7.15 15.40
CA ASN A 131 7.86 8.22 16.00
C ASN A 131 7.15 9.60 15.93
N LEU A 132 5.85 9.62 16.21
CA LEU A 132 5.02 10.84 16.20
C LEU A 132 4.61 11.32 17.60
N GLN A 133 4.99 10.66 18.67
CA GLN A 133 4.61 11.03 20.05
C GLN A 133 4.89 12.49 20.40
N ALA A 134 6.06 13.00 20.00
CA ALA A 134 6.44 14.40 20.25
C ALA A 134 5.65 15.42 19.40
N TYR A 135 4.87 14.94 18.44
CA TYR A 135 4.11 15.76 17.48
C TYR A 135 2.59 15.61 17.65
N LYS A 136 2.12 14.79 18.59
CA LYS A 136 0.71 14.42 18.69
C LYS A 136 -0.26 15.60 18.84
N ASP A 137 0.18 16.63 19.53
CA ASP A 137 -0.61 17.85 19.80
C ASP A 137 -0.37 18.96 18.76
N LYS A 138 0.56 18.74 17.78
CA LYS A 138 0.78 19.67 16.68
C LYS A 138 -0.30 19.54 15.62
N ARG A 139 -0.57 20.62 14.93
CA ARG A 139 -1.46 20.64 13.77
C ARG A 139 -0.79 19.93 12.60
N VAL A 140 -1.56 19.18 11.82
CA VAL A 140 -1.04 18.43 10.67
C VAL A 140 -0.52 19.33 9.55
N ASP A 141 -1.06 20.54 9.40
CA ASP A 141 -0.61 21.53 8.41
C ASP A 141 0.72 22.23 8.78
N GLU A 142 1.24 22.01 9.99
CA GLU A 142 2.56 22.48 10.43
C GLU A 142 3.69 21.46 10.20
N LEU A 143 3.36 20.27 9.70
CA LEU A 143 4.30 19.17 9.55
C LEU A 143 5.08 19.26 8.24
N SER A 144 6.32 18.78 8.25
CA SER A 144 7.05 18.51 7.00
C SER A 144 6.40 17.36 6.22
N GLY A 145 6.63 17.27 4.90
CA GLY A 145 6.08 16.20 4.07
C GLY A 145 6.39 14.79 4.61
N GLY A 146 7.61 14.56 5.10
CA GLY A 146 8.00 13.27 5.67
C GLY A 146 7.31 12.98 7.02
N GLN A 147 7.03 14.00 7.83
CA GLN A 147 6.25 13.84 9.06
C GLN A 147 4.78 13.57 8.74
N LEU A 148 4.22 14.29 7.79
CA LEU A 148 2.85 14.08 7.33
C LEU A 148 2.67 12.65 6.75
N GLN A 149 3.63 12.16 5.96
CA GLN A 149 3.60 10.79 5.47
C GLN A 149 3.59 9.76 6.61
N ARG A 150 4.35 10.01 7.69
CA ARG A 150 4.29 9.17 8.90
C ARG A 150 2.91 9.21 9.57
N VAL A 151 2.21 10.34 9.54
CA VAL A 151 0.84 10.45 10.07
C VAL A 151 -0.12 9.55 9.27
N TYR A 152 -0.04 9.52 7.93
CA TYR A 152 -0.86 8.61 7.12
C TYR A 152 -0.55 7.14 7.40
N ILE A 153 0.74 6.80 7.61
CA ILE A 153 1.12 5.42 8.00
C ILE A 153 0.61 5.12 9.42
N ALA A 154 0.66 6.08 10.35
CA ALA A 154 0.10 5.93 11.70
C ALA A 154 -1.43 5.69 11.66
N MET A 155 -2.15 6.39 10.79
CA MET A 155 -3.58 6.13 10.58
C MET A 155 -3.82 4.68 10.12
N ALA A 156 -3.08 4.22 9.09
CA ALA A 156 -3.22 2.84 8.61
C ALA A 156 -2.89 1.82 9.72
N LEU A 157 -1.87 2.10 10.54
CA LEU A 157 -1.49 1.24 11.66
C LEU A 157 -2.53 1.26 12.79
N ALA A 158 -3.08 2.45 13.15
CA ALA A 158 -4.11 2.59 14.17
C ALA A 158 -5.42 1.89 13.76
N GLN A 159 -5.68 1.72 12.47
CA GLN A 159 -6.81 0.92 11.99
C GLN A 159 -6.70 -0.55 12.40
N SER A 160 -5.48 -1.05 12.71
CA SER A 160 -5.20 -2.41 13.22
C SER A 160 -5.69 -3.52 12.28
N THR A 161 -5.27 -3.45 11.04
CA THR A 161 -5.60 -4.40 9.96
C THR A 161 -4.44 -5.34 9.68
N ASP A 162 -4.73 -6.51 9.09
CA ASP A 162 -3.73 -7.49 8.68
C ASP A 162 -3.02 -7.10 7.37
N ILE A 163 -3.62 -6.20 6.59
CA ILE A 163 -3.09 -5.72 5.30
C ILE A 163 -3.03 -4.20 5.30
N ILE A 164 -1.87 -3.66 4.89
CA ILE A 164 -1.70 -2.23 4.62
C ILE A 164 -1.26 -2.06 3.16
N ILE A 165 -1.97 -1.24 2.40
CA ILE A 165 -1.58 -0.82 1.05
C ILE A 165 -1.03 0.60 1.11
N LEU A 166 0.14 0.82 0.52
CA LEU A 166 0.80 2.11 0.42
C LEU A 166 0.96 2.47 -1.07
N ASP A 167 0.16 3.40 -1.55
CA ASP A 167 0.23 3.87 -2.94
C ASP A 167 1.25 5.01 -3.05
N GLU A 168 2.44 4.70 -3.56
CA GLU A 168 3.57 5.62 -3.74
C GLU A 168 3.99 6.38 -2.46
N PRO A 169 4.33 5.70 -1.37
CA PRO A 169 4.54 6.32 -0.06
C PRO A 169 5.78 7.25 0.01
N THR A 170 6.64 7.21 -0.99
CA THR A 170 7.90 8.00 -1.02
C THR A 170 7.89 9.13 -2.05
N THR A 171 6.82 9.26 -2.84
CA THR A 171 6.69 10.31 -3.86
C THR A 171 6.64 11.69 -3.20
N PHE A 172 7.31 12.67 -3.80
CA PHE A 172 7.49 14.06 -3.32
C PHE A 172 8.30 14.22 -2.02
N LEU A 173 9.00 13.18 -1.56
CA LEU A 173 9.89 13.26 -0.41
C LEU A 173 11.36 13.32 -0.83
N ASP A 174 12.17 14.05 -0.05
CA ASP A 174 13.63 14.03 -0.19
C ASP A 174 14.20 12.65 0.10
N ILE A 175 15.34 12.30 -0.48
CA ILE A 175 15.99 10.97 -0.38
C ILE A 175 16.14 10.50 1.07
N LYS A 176 16.50 11.42 1.99
CA LYS A 176 16.61 11.11 3.43
C LYS A 176 15.27 10.63 4.02
N TYR A 177 14.18 11.31 3.66
CA TYR A 177 12.85 10.96 4.16
C TYR A 177 12.31 9.71 3.47
N GLN A 178 12.56 9.52 2.18
CA GLN A 178 12.22 8.28 1.47
C GLN A 178 12.83 7.07 2.17
N LYS A 179 14.15 7.09 2.44
CA LYS A 179 14.83 6.01 3.17
C LYS A 179 14.23 5.77 4.55
N SER A 180 13.88 6.85 5.26
CA SER A 180 13.29 6.77 6.59
C SER A 180 11.89 6.14 6.58
N ILE A 181 11.05 6.44 5.57
CA ILE A 181 9.73 5.83 5.38
C ILE A 181 9.87 4.36 5.01
N MET A 182 10.75 4.01 4.07
CA MET A 182 10.96 2.63 3.67
C MET A 182 11.47 1.75 4.83
N GLN A 183 12.38 2.30 5.66
CA GLN A 183 12.85 1.61 6.86
C GLN A 183 11.70 1.41 7.86
N LEU A 184 10.87 2.44 8.10
CA LEU A 184 9.69 2.34 8.97
C LEU A 184 8.76 1.22 8.49
N VAL A 185 8.44 1.18 7.20
CA VAL A 185 7.57 0.14 6.60
C VAL A 185 8.15 -1.26 6.85
N ARG A 186 9.45 -1.44 6.64
CA ARG A 186 10.14 -2.71 6.87
C ARG A 186 10.13 -3.12 8.35
N ASP A 187 10.32 -2.17 9.25
CA ASP A 187 10.32 -2.42 10.69
C ASP A 187 8.91 -2.80 11.18
N LEU A 188 7.87 -2.14 10.68
CA LEU A 188 6.48 -2.48 10.96
C LEU A 188 6.14 -3.91 10.48
N ASN A 189 6.49 -4.26 9.24
CA ASN A 189 6.25 -5.62 8.74
C ASN A 189 6.96 -6.66 9.61
N LYS A 190 8.27 -6.48 9.90
CA LYS A 190 9.06 -7.44 10.69
C LYS A 190 8.57 -7.58 12.13
N SER A 191 8.20 -6.48 12.77
CA SER A 191 7.83 -6.49 14.20
C SER A 191 6.40 -6.93 14.44
N LEU A 192 5.49 -6.71 13.48
CA LEU A 192 4.05 -6.95 13.64
C LEU A 192 3.53 -8.08 12.77
N GLY A 193 4.30 -8.56 11.79
CA GLY A 193 3.88 -9.62 10.86
C GLY A 193 2.78 -9.19 9.87
N ILE A 194 2.47 -7.88 9.77
CA ILE A 194 1.44 -7.37 8.85
C ILE A 194 1.87 -7.53 7.40
N THR A 195 0.93 -7.82 6.51
CA THR A 195 1.17 -7.85 5.08
C THR A 195 1.18 -6.42 4.53
N ILE A 196 2.20 -6.08 3.76
CA ILE A 196 2.30 -4.74 3.17
C ILE A 196 2.37 -4.84 1.65
N ILE A 197 1.51 -4.10 0.97
CA ILE A 197 1.52 -3.96 -0.48
C ILE A 197 1.94 -2.52 -0.80
N MET A 198 2.96 -2.36 -1.63
CA MET A 198 3.44 -1.04 -2.03
C MET A 198 3.36 -0.85 -3.54
N VAL A 199 3.06 0.37 -3.97
CA VAL A 199 3.38 0.82 -5.32
C VAL A 199 4.62 1.68 -5.24
N LEU A 200 5.65 1.35 -5.99
CA LEU A 200 6.88 2.12 -6.06
C LEU A 200 7.24 2.41 -7.52
N HIS A 201 7.94 3.52 -7.74
CA HIS A 201 8.55 3.87 -9.03
C HIS A 201 10.05 3.56 -9.06
N ASP A 202 10.71 3.67 -7.92
CA ASP A 202 12.14 3.41 -7.78
C ASP A 202 12.39 1.89 -7.67
N ILE A 203 13.05 1.34 -8.68
CA ILE A 203 13.37 -0.08 -8.77
C ILE A 203 14.33 -0.48 -7.64
N ASN A 204 15.32 0.37 -7.32
CA ASN A 204 16.27 0.10 -6.25
C ASN A 204 15.60 0.04 -4.88
N GLN A 205 14.61 0.91 -4.63
CA GLN A 205 13.81 0.83 -3.41
C GLN A 205 12.98 -0.46 -3.38
N ALA A 206 12.35 -0.84 -4.49
CA ALA A 206 11.58 -2.09 -4.58
C ALA A 206 12.47 -3.31 -4.29
N LEU A 207 13.64 -3.39 -4.90
CA LEU A 207 14.60 -4.48 -4.69
C LEU A 207 15.13 -4.53 -3.25
N ALA A 208 15.38 -3.37 -2.63
CA ALA A 208 15.97 -3.29 -1.30
C ALA A 208 14.99 -3.57 -0.15
N TYR A 209 13.71 -3.24 -0.33
CA TYR A 209 12.75 -3.23 0.77
C TYR A 209 11.61 -4.24 0.63
N SER A 210 11.45 -4.92 -0.53
CA SER A 210 10.40 -5.91 -0.74
C SER A 210 10.91 -7.34 -0.53
N ASP A 211 10.00 -8.22 -0.14
CA ASP A 211 10.20 -9.66 -0.19
C ASP A 211 9.85 -10.18 -1.60
N ASN A 212 8.71 -9.73 -2.14
CA ASN A 212 8.20 -10.10 -3.45
C ASN A 212 7.92 -8.87 -4.31
N ILE A 213 8.03 -9.05 -5.63
CA ILE A 213 7.71 -8.00 -6.60
C ILE A 213 6.75 -8.58 -7.65
N ILE A 214 5.75 -7.80 -8.00
CA ILE A 214 4.82 -8.08 -9.10
C ILE A 214 5.05 -7.02 -10.17
N ALA A 215 5.53 -7.44 -11.34
CA ALA A 215 5.73 -6.57 -12.49
C ALA A 215 4.48 -6.56 -13.38
N LEU A 216 3.88 -5.38 -13.52
CA LEU A 216 2.69 -5.14 -14.34
C LEU A 216 3.07 -4.37 -15.60
N LEU A 217 2.68 -4.89 -16.77
CA LEU A 217 2.83 -4.24 -18.07
C LEU A 217 1.53 -4.39 -18.85
N ASP A 218 0.96 -3.27 -19.30
CA ASP A 218 -0.25 -3.23 -20.14
C ASP A 218 -1.39 -4.11 -19.58
N GLY A 219 -1.64 -4.00 -18.28
CA GLY A 219 -2.68 -4.73 -17.58
C GLY A 219 -2.41 -6.23 -17.35
N LYS A 220 -1.20 -6.70 -17.61
CA LYS A 220 -0.81 -8.11 -17.41
C LYS A 220 0.32 -8.22 -16.40
N VAL A 221 0.31 -9.30 -15.61
CA VAL A 221 1.46 -9.68 -14.80
C VAL A 221 2.49 -10.35 -15.70
N ILE A 222 3.65 -9.73 -15.85
CA ILE A 222 4.76 -10.31 -16.62
C ILE A 222 5.74 -11.08 -15.74
N LYS A 223 5.78 -10.78 -14.44
CA LYS A 223 6.54 -11.54 -13.43
C LYS A 223 5.93 -11.32 -12.05
N ASN A 224 5.85 -12.36 -11.25
CA ASN A 224 5.54 -12.35 -9.82
C ASN A 224 6.52 -13.30 -9.13
N ASP A 225 7.50 -12.75 -8.41
CA ASP A 225 8.59 -13.54 -7.83
C ASP A 225 9.23 -12.79 -6.65
N GLN A 226 10.14 -13.47 -5.94
CA GLN A 226 10.96 -12.85 -4.90
C GLN A 226 11.78 -11.68 -5.48
N ALA A 227 11.98 -10.63 -4.69
CA ALA A 227 12.72 -9.45 -5.12
C ALA A 227 14.16 -9.79 -5.61
N SER A 228 14.80 -10.79 -4.99
CA SER A 228 16.12 -11.29 -5.40
C SER A 228 16.18 -11.82 -6.85
N ASN A 229 15.05 -12.23 -7.42
CA ASN A 229 14.95 -12.76 -8.78
C ASN A 229 14.61 -11.69 -9.83
N PHE A 230 14.54 -10.42 -9.42
CA PHE A 230 14.20 -9.29 -10.31
C PHE A 230 15.42 -8.56 -10.89
N PHE A 231 16.63 -9.04 -10.64
CA PHE A 231 17.86 -8.52 -11.25
C PHE A 231 18.00 -9.04 -12.70
N ASP A 232 17.09 -8.61 -13.58
CA ASP A 232 17.02 -9.02 -14.99
C ASP A 232 16.85 -7.76 -15.85
N GLU A 233 17.93 -7.34 -16.52
CA GLU A 233 17.94 -6.16 -17.39
C GLU A 233 16.90 -6.27 -18.51
N THR A 234 16.75 -7.44 -19.12
CA THR A 234 15.79 -7.65 -20.21
C THR A 234 14.36 -7.42 -19.75
N LEU A 235 14.02 -7.93 -18.55
CA LEU A 235 12.72 -7.72 -17.94
C LEU A 235 12.48 -6.24 -17.63
N LEU A 236 13.46 -5.57 -17.00
CA LEU A 236 13.34 -4.18 -16.60
C LEU A 236 13.29 -3.24 -17.81
N ASN A 237 14.11 -3.51 -18.85
CA ASN A 237 14.09 -2.78 -20.10
C ASN A 237 12.71 -2.88 -20.78
N ARG A 238 12.13 -4.06 -20.82
CA ARG A 238 10.76 -4.27 -21.32
C ARG A 238 9.72 -3.56 -20.46
N LEU A 239 9.86 -3.63 -19.13
CA LEU A 239 8.89 -3.06 -18.19
C LEU A 239 8.83 -1.54 -18.26
N TYR A 240 9.99 -0.88 -18.44
CA TYR A 240 10.10 0.58 -18.43
C TYR A 240 10.35 1.21 -19.81
N ASP A 241 10.61 0.39 -20.85
CA ASP A 241 10.98 0.84 -22.19
C ASP A 241 12.20 1.78 -22.16
N ALA A 242 13.23 1.36 -21.46
CA ALA A 242 14.43 2.13 -21.17
C ALA A 242 15.66 1.21 -21.24
N ASP A 243 16.84 1.78 -21.45
CA ASP A 243 18.11 1.03 -21.42
C ASP A 243 18.63 0.95 -19.98
N ILE A 244 18.06 0.05 -19.20
CA ILE A 244 18.40 -0.17 -17.80
C ILE A 244 19.57 -1.12 -17.71
N LYS A 245 20.58 -0.76 -16.92
CA LYS A 245 21.74 -1.60 -16.59
C LYS A 245 21.79 -1.90 -15.11
N ILE A 246 22.26 -3.09 -14.80
CA ILE A 246 22.42 -3.57 -13.43
C ILE A 246 23.90 -3.84 -13.17
N GLU A 247 24.47 -3.18 -12.18
CA GLU A 247 25.81 -3.48 -11.66
C GLU A 247 25.74 -3.67 -10.14
N ASP A 248 26.41 -4.68 -9.62
CA ASP A 248 26.46 -5.01 -8.19
C ASP A 248 25.07 -5.07 -7.52
N GLY A 249 24.07 -5.59 -8.24
CA GLY A 249 22.70 -5.70 -7.74
C GLY A 249 21.96 -4.37 -7.58
N LYS A 250 22.36 -3.34 -8.33
CA LYS A 250 21.70 -2.04 -8.37
C LYS A 250 21.46 -1.60 -9.81
N VAL A 251 20.35 -0.95 -10.01
CA VAL A 251 20.06 -0.24 -11.26
C VAL A 251 20.86 1.05 -11.28
N ILE A 252 21.70 1.24 -12.32
CA ILE A 252 22.65 2.35 -12.43
C ILE A 252 22.35 3.32 -13.58
N SER A 253 21.56 2.92 -14.57
CA SER A 253 21.17 3.77 -15.71
C SER A 253 19.74 3.48 -16.18
N TRP A 254 19.13 4.48 -16.77
CA TRP A 254 17.78 4.45 -17.35
C TRP A 254 17.85 4.91 -18.81
#